data_9cbbe1c0e735bd2f2ae36c7df3da488c
#
_entry.id   9cbbe1c0e735bd2f2ae36c7df3da488c
#
_cell.length_a   1.000
_cell.length_b   1.000
_cell.length_c   1.000
_cell.angle_alpha   90.00
_cell.angle_beta   90.00
_cell.angle_gamma   90.00
#
_symmetry.space_group_name_H-M   'P 1'
#
loop_
_entity.id
_entity.type
_entity.pdbx_description
1 polymer ?
#
loop_
_entity_poly.entity_id
_entity_poly.type
_entity_poly.pdbx_seq_one_letter_code
_entity_poly.pdbx_strand_id
1 'polypeptide(L)'
;MIPQKTIEDLISKHSLLEKELSSGEVDKKLFAEKSKEYSDLNEVIKDVKKYFSFDNEKKDLEKILSDSDGDEEFKKMAESELKDLKIENETIEKKLKLFLLPKDEADKKNAIIEIRAGTGGLEASLFASDLFKMYEKV
;
A
#
# COMPACT_ATOMS: atom_id res chain seq x y z
N MET A 1 8.67 10.89 4.77
CA MET A 1 7.55 11.11 5.72
C MET A 1 6.31 11.53 4.94
N ILE A 2 5.18 10.88 5.18
CA ILE A 2 3.93 11.22 4.52
C ILE A 2 3.25 12.36 5.29
N PRO A 3 2.77 13.42 4.61
CA PRO A 3 2.07 14.50 5.31
C PRO A 3 0.84 14.00 6.06
N GLN A 4 0.65 14.44 7.30
CA GLN A 4 -0.49 14.05 8.14
C GLN A 4 -1.84 14.32 7.47
N LYS A 5 -1.95 15.46 6.79
CA LYS A 5 -3.14 15.82 6.02
C LYS A 5 -3.51 14.77 4.98
N THR A 6 -2.51 14.21 4.27
CA THR A 6 -2.75 13.14 3.28
C THR A 6 -3.33 11.89 3.93
N ILE A 7 -2.85 11.55 5.12
CA ILE A 7 -3.35 10.39 5.89
C ILE A 7 -4.78 10.63 6.36
N GLU A 8 -5.07 11.81 6.87
CA GLU A 8 -6.44 12.20 7.28
C GLU A 8 -7.41 12.21 6.10
N ASP A 9 -6.98 12.71 4.94
CA ASP A 9 -7.76 12.69 3.70
C ASP A 9 -8.09 11.27 3.23
N LEU A 10 -7.14 10.32 3.34
CA LEU A 10 -7.37 8.91 3.01
C LEU A 10 -8.40 8.26 3.96
N ILE A 11 -8.30 8.51 5.25
CA ILE A 11 -9.25 8.00 6.25
C ILE A 11 -10.64 8.57 5.99
N SER A 12 -10.74 9.88 5.75
CA SER A 12 -12.00 10.56 5.46
C SER A 12 -12.63 10.06 4.17
N LYS A 13 -11.84 9.88 3.13
CA LYS A 13 -12.29 9.34 1.83
C LYS A 13 -12.81 7.91 1.96
N HIS A 14 -12.11 7.05 2.69
CA HIS A 14 -12.57 5.68 2.96
C HIS A 14 -13.94 5.67 3.67
N SER A 15 -14.08 6.47 4.73
CA SER A 15 -15.34 6.57 5.48
C SER A 15 -16.49 7.13 4.64
N LEU A 16 -16.21 8.11 3.78
CA LEU A 16 -17.20 8.69 2.87
C LEU A 16 -17.68 7.67 1.84
N LEU A 17 -16.74 6.95 1.20
CA LEU A 17 -17.06 5.90 0.23
C LEU A 17 -17.85 4.76 0.87
N GLU A 18 -17.51 4.36 2.08
CA GLU A 18 -18.26 3.35 2.85
C GLU A 18 -19.72 3.77 3.07
N LYS A 19 -19.95 5.02 3.47
CA LYS A 19 -21.29 5.58 3.65
C LYS A 19 -22.06 5.67 2.34
N GLU A 20 -21.46 6.17 1.29
CA GLU A 20 -22.09 6.30 -0.03
C GLU A 20 -22.47 4.94 -0.62
N LEU A 21 -21.60 3.95 -0.55
CA LEU A 21 -21.86 2.60 -1.04
C LEU A 21 -22.90 1.85 -0.22
N SER A 22 -22.96 2.09 1.10
CA SER A 22 -23.94 1.46 1.99
C SER A 22 -25.34 2.11 1.89
N SER A 23 -25.43 3.38 1.50
CA SER A 23 -26.72 4.07 1.32
C SER A 23 -27.50 3.59 0.10
N GLY A 24 -26.81 3.01 -0.89
CA GLY A 24 -27.43 2.56 -2.14
C GLY A 24 -27.89 3.68 -3.10
N GLU A 25 -27.61 4.94 -2.76
CA GLU A 25 -27.99 6.13 -3.55
C GLU A 25 -26.97 6.49 -4.65
N VAL A 26 -26.00 5.64 -4.91
CA VAL A 26 -24.95 5.88 -5.90
C VAL A 26 -25.45 5.59 -7.30
N ASP A 27 -25.22 6.51 -8.25
CA ASP A 27 -25.50 6.30 -9.67
C ASP A 27 -24.80 5.03 -10.18
N LYS A 28 -25.50 4.20 -10.97
CA LYS A 28 -24.97 2.94 -11.51
C LYS A 28 -23.66 3.11 -12.28
N LYS A 29 -23.48 4.23 -12.95
CA LYS A 29 -22.24 4.54 -13.68
C LYS A 29 -21.05 4.80 -12.74
N LEU A 30 -21.29 5.45 -11.61
CA LEU A 30 -20.27 5.77 -10.62
C LEU A 30 -20.05 4.65 -9.60
N PHE A 31 -21.01 3.73 -9.48
CA PHE A 31 -20.94 2.63 -8.51
C PHE A 31 -19.69 1.74 -8.71
N ALA A 32 -19.39 1.37 -9.95
CA ALA A 32 -18.24 0.54 -10.28
C ALA A 32 -16.92 1.25 -9.95
N GLU A 33 -16.80 2.54 -10.27
CA GLU A 33 -15.60 3.34 -9.97
C GLU A 33 -15.42 3.53 -8.45
N LYS A 34 -16.49 3.88 -7.75
CA LYS A 34 -16.46 4.07 -6.29
C LYS A 34 -16.20 2.76 -5.54
N SER A 35 -16.76 1.65 -6.00
CA SER A 35 -16.48 0.32 -5.44
C SER A 35 -15.03 -0.08 -5.60
N LYS A 36 -14.43 0.24 -6.74
CA LYS A 36 -13.01 -0.02 -6.99
C LYS A 36 -12.11 0.85 -6.11
N GLU A 37 -12.40 2.15 -6.02
CA GLU A 37 -11.67 3.05 -5.11
C GLU A 37 -11.76 2.59 -3.65
N TYR A 38 -12.96 2.20 -3.21
CA TYR A 38 -13.17 1.67 -1.87
C TYR A 38 -12.36 0.40 -1.63
N SER A 39 -12.37 -0.54 -2.57
CA SER A 39 -11.59 -1.78 -2.47
C SER A 39 -10.09 -1.50 -2.37
N ASP A 40 -9.57 -0.62 -3.22
CA ASP A 40 -8.16 -0.23 -3.20
C ASP A 40 -7.76 0.43 -1.86
N LEU A 41 -8.59 1.34 -1.35
CA LEU A 41 -8.37 1.97 -0.05
C LEU A 41 -8.52 0.98 1.12
N ASN A 42 -9.46 0.05 1.02
CA ASN A 42 -9.70 -0.95 2.07
C ASN A 42 -8.52 -1.89 2.28
N GLU A 43 -7.73 -2.15 1.24
CA GLU A 43 -6.49 -2.93 1.36
C GLU A 43 -5.44 -2.27 2.27
N VAL A 44 -5.39 -0.95 2.24
CA VAL A 44 -4.36 -0.18 2.96
C VAL A 44 -4.89 0.57 4.18
N ILE A 45 -6.20 0.60 4.41
CA ILE A 45 -6.80 1.42 5.48
C ILE A 45 -6.30 1.05 6.88
N LYS A 46 -6.02 -0.22 7.12
CA LYS A 46 -5.43 -0.68 8.40
C LYS A 46 -4.05 -0.09 8.60
N ASP A 47 -3.24 -0.08 7.55
CA ASP A 47 -1.89 0.47 7.56
C ASP A 47 -1.93 2.00 7.70
N VAL A 48 -2.88 2.66 7.03
CA VAL A 48 -3.12 4.11 7.17
C VAL A 48 -3.47 4.48 8.62
N LYS A 49 -4.35 3.74 9.25
CA LYS A 49 -4.74 3.97 10.66
C LYS A 49 -3.57 3.72 11.62
N LYS A 50 -2.79 2.68 11.40
CA LYS A 50 -1.57 2.42 12.19
C LYS A 50 -0.53 3.53 12.03
N TYR A 51 -0.31 3.99 10.80
CA TYR A 51 0.59 5.10 10.54
C TYR A 51 0.13 6.39 11.23
N PHE A 52 -1.18 6.64 11.26
CA PHE A 52 -1.76 7.79 11.94
C PHE A 52 -1.59 7.72 13.47
N SER A 53 -1.75 6.55 14.06
CA SER A 53 -1.61 6.35 15.53
C SER A 53 -0.16 6.29 16.00
N PHE A 54 0.80 6.07 15.09
CA PHE A 54 2.20 5.86 15.40
C PHE A 54 2.81 6.92 16.33
N ASP A 55 2.58 8.20 16.06
CA ASP A 55 3.15 9.29 16.86
C ASP A 55 2.63 9.30 18.30
N ASN A 56 1.37 8.93 18.51
CA ASN A 56 0.78 8.83 19.84
C ASN A 56 1.32 7.60 20.60
N GLU A 57 1.34 6.44 19.95
CA GLU A 57 1.88 5.20 20.53
C GLU A 57 3.37 5.36 20.89
N LYS A 58 4.14 5.99 20.01
CA LYS A 58 5.54 6.32 20.26
C LYS A 58 5.71 7.20 21.50
N LYS A 59 4.92 8.28 21.62
CA LYS A 59 4.96 9.18 22.78
C LYS A 59 4.60 8.48 24.09
N ASP A 60 3.62 7.58 24.04
CA ASP A 60 3.21 6.81 25.22
C ASP A 60 4.31 5.84 25.67
N LEU A 61 4.97 5.16 24.75
CA LEU A 61 6.13 4.32 25.06
C LEU A 61 7.33 5.15 25.57
N GLU A 62 7.60 6.31 24.99
CA GLU A 62 8.66 7.22 25.45
C GLU A 62 8.38 7.75 26.85
N LYS A 63 7.13 8.01 27.23
CA LYS A 63 6.74 8.37 28.61
C LYS A 63 7.04 7.24 29.59
N ILE A 64 6.73 6.00 29.24
CA ILE A 64 7.05 4.83 30.07
C ILE A 64 8.55 4.70 30.29
N LEU A 65 9.35 4.92 29.24
CA LEU A 65 10.81 4.87 29.33
C LEU A 65 11.41 6.02 30.16
N SER A 66 10.78 7.19 30.16
CA SER A 66 11.22 8.36 30.93
C SER A 66 10.80 8.35 32.40
N ASP A 67 9.88 7.43 32.77
CA ASP A 67 9.45 7.27 34.15
C ASP A 67 10.57 6.65 35.00
N SER A 68 11.09 7.42 35.94
CA SER A 68 12.20 6.98 36.83
C SER A 68 11.78 5.93 37.86
N ASP A 69 10.48 5.85 38.17
CA ASP A 69 9.92 4.92 39.17
C ASP A 69 9.45 3.59 38.55
N GLY A 70 9.60 3.42 37.23
CA GLY A 70 9.19 2.21 36.51
C GLY A 70 10.09 1.01 36.77
N ASP A 71 9.50 -0.20 36.74
CA ASP A 71 10.21 -1.47 36.79
C ASP A 71 11.15 -1.63 35.57
N GLU A 72 12.37 -2.13 35.80
CA GLU A 72 13.34 -2.33 34.70
C GLU A 72 12.85 -3.32 33.64
N GLU A 73 12.12 -4.36 34.03
CA GLU A 73 11.51 -5.31 33.07
C GLU A 73 10.49 -4.59 32.17
N PHE A 74 9.68 -3.72 32.75
CA PHE A 74 8.68 -2.95 32.02
C PHE A 74 9.31 -1.97 31.02
N LYS A 75 10.43 -1.33 31.42
CA LYS A 75 11.24 -0.48 30.54
C LYS A 75 11.85 -1.26 29.38
N LYS A 76 12.39 -2.45 29.61
CA LYS A 76 12.92 -3.31 28.56
C LYS A 76 11.85 -3.74 27.55
N MET A 77 10.66 -4.09 28.03
CA MET A 77 9.53 -4.38 27.15
C MET A 77 9.14 -3.18 26.31
N ALA A 78 9.00 -2.01 26.93
CA ALA A 78 8.67 -0.77 26.21
C ALA A 78 9.74 -0.37 25.19
N GLU A 79 11.02 -0.60 25.48
CA GLU A 79 12.13 -0.35 24.55
C GLU A 79 12.07 -1.31 23.34
N SER A 80 11.78 -2.57 23.58
CA SER A 80 11.57 -3.58 22.52
C SER A 80 10.37 -3.23 21.66
N GLU A 81 9.23 -2.90 22.27
CA GLU A 81 8.03 -2.47 21.53
C GLU A 81 8.26 -1.22 20.70
N LEU A 82 8.98 -0.23 21.25
CA LEU A 82 9.32 0.99 20.51
C LEU A 82 10.18 0.71 19.28
N LYS A 83 11.11 -0.23 19.40
CA LYS A 83 11.94 -0.67 18.28
C LYS A 83 11.13 -1.35 17.19
N ASP A 84 10.26 -2.28 17.59
CA ASP A 84 9.38 -3.01 16.67
C ASP A 84 8.39 -2.05 15.99
N LEU A 85 7.81 -1.14 16.75
CA LEU A 85 6.91 -0.10 16.24
C LEU A 85 7.58 0.79 15.18
N LYS A 86 8.83 1.18 15.39
CA LYS A 86 9.59 1.96 14.40
C LYS A 86 9.82 1.19 13.11
N ILE A 87 10.20 -0.09 13.21
CA ILE A 87 10.42 -0.97 12.04
C ILE A 87 9.11 -1.18 11.28
N GLU A 88 8.01 -1.44 12.00
CA GLU A 88 6.69 -1.60 11.40
C GLU A 88 6.26 -0.31 10.68
N ASN A 89 6.45 0.84 11.33
CA ASN A 89 6.10 2.14 10.73
C ASN A 89 6.88 2.44 9.45
N GLU A 90 8.18 2.14 9.41
CA GLU A 90 8.99 2.29 8.19
C GLU A 90 8.49 1.39 7.05
N THR A 91 8.07 0.18 7.37
CA THR A 91 7.52 -0.77 6.40
C THR A 91 6.18 -0.27 5.86
N ILE A 92 5.31 0.21 6.75
CA ILE A 92 4.02 0.80 6.40
C ILE A 92 4.21 2.06 5.56
N GLU A 93 5.14 2.92 5.93
CA GLU A 93 5.45 4.15 5.17
C GLU A 93 5.86 3.85 3.73
N LYS A 94 6.72 2.86 3.52
CA LYS A 94 7.12 2.42 2.17
C LYS A 94 5.93 1.92 1.36
N LYS A 95 5.09 1.10 1.99
CA LYS A 95 3.88 0.56 1.34
C LYS A 95 2.89 1.66 0.98
N LEU A 96 2.64 2.62 1.87
CA LEU A 96 1.76 3.75 1.61
C LEU A 96 2.31 4.70 0.56
N LYS A 97 3.61 4.94 0.53
CA LYS A 97 4.27 5.72 -0.54
C LYS A 97 4.05 5.08 -1.91
N LEU A 98 4.18 3.77 -2.01
CA LEU A 98 3.88 3.04 -3.25
C LEU A 98 2.41 3.16 -3.65
N PHE A 99 1.50 3.08 -2.70
CA PHE A 99 0.07 3.26 -2.93
C PHE A 99 -0.28 4.68 -3.43
N LEU A 100 0.39 5.70 -2.90
CA LEU A 100 0.17 7.10 -3.26
C LEU A 100 0.80 7.51 -4.59
N LEU A 101 1.69 6.68 -5.17
CA LEU A 101 2.23 6.95 -6.50
C LEU A 101 1.10 6.97 -7.54
N PRO A 102 1.11 7.95 -8.45
CA PRO A 102 0.14 7.98 -9.53
C PRO A 102 0.30 6.72 -10.37
N LYS A 103 -0.78 5.94 -10.45
CA LYS A 103 -0.83 4.78 -11.34
C LYS A 103 -1.01 5.29 -12.77
N ASP A 104 -0.11 4.89 -13.66
CA ASP A 104 -0.29 5.14 -15.09
C ASP A 104 -1.52 4.35 -15.57
N GLU A 105 -2.42 4.99 -16.31
CA GLU A 105 -3.58 4.31 -16.90
C GLU A 105 -3.14 3.18 -17.86
N ALA A 106 -1.96 3.30 -18.46
CA ALA A 106 -1.36 2.28 -19.30
C ALA A 106 -1.07 0.97 -18.53
N ASP A 107 -0.75 1.04 -17.23
CA ASP A 107 -0.48 -0.13 -16.40
C ASP A 107 -1.70 -1.03 -16.19
N LYS A 108 -2.90 -0.50 -16.42
CA LYS A 108 -4.18 -1.23 -16.29
C LYS A 108 -4.63 -1.88 -17.60
N LYS A 109 -3.96 -1.59 -18.71
CA LYS A 109 -4.30 -2.09 -20.02
C LYS A 109 -3.51 -3.34 -20.36
N ASN A 110 -4.16 -4.26 -21.08
CA ASN A 110 -3.46 -5.40 -21.64
C ASN A 110 -2.47 -4.92 -22.71
N ALA A 111 -1.26 -5.46 -22.66
CA ALA A 111 -0.23 -5.19 -23.65
C ALA A 111 -0.22 -6.29 -24.70
N ILE A 112 -0.07 -5.91 -25.97
CA ILE A 112 0.17 -6.86 -27.07
C ILE A 112 1.66 -6.85 -27.36
N ILE A 113 2.31 -8.00 -27.17
CA ILE A 113 3.72 -8.19 -27.43
C ILE A 113 3.88 -8.97 -28.72
N GLU A 114 4.58 -8.38 -29.68
CA GLU A 114 4.92 -9.02 -30.95
C GLU A 114 6.42 -9.32 -30.99
N ILE A 115 6.79 -10.59 -31.18
CA ILE A 115 8.16 -11.02 -31.26
C ILE A 115 8.39 -11.61 -32.64
N ARG A 116 9.33 -11.04 -33.38
CA ARG A 116 9.71 -11.51 -34.72
C ARG A 116 11.15 -12.00 -34.74
N ALA A 117 11.38 -13.15 -35.40
CA ALA A 117 12.72 -13.59 -35.72
C ALA A 117 13.37 -12.66 -36.75
N GLY A 118 14.63 -12.29 -36.51
CA GLY A 118 15.44 -11.56 -37.49
C GLY A 118 16.08 -12.49 -38.54
N THR A 119 17.13 -12.00 -39.15
CA THR A 119 17.89 -12.72 -40.22
C THR A 119 18.83 -13.81 -39.69
N GLY A 120 18.45 -14.57 -38.70
CA GLY A 120 19.28 -15.59 -38.03
C GLY A 120 18.88 -17.05 -38.32
N GLY A 121 17.94 -17.27 -39.21
CA GLY A 121 17.49 -18.64 -39.57
C GLY A 121 16.77 -19.34 -38.40
N LEU A 122 17.02 -20.64 -38.25
CA LEU A 122 16.37 -21.50 -37.27
C LEU A 122 16.66 -21.06 -35.80
N GLU A 123 17.89 -20.67 -35.51
CA GLU A 123 18.28 -20.23 -34.15
C GLU A 123 17.55 -18.96 -33.74
N ALA A 124 17.39 -18.01 -34.66
CA ALA A 124 16.62 -16.78 -34.39
C ALA A 124 15.13 -17.08 -34.12
N SER A 125 14.57 -18.05 -34.84
CA SER A 125 13.18 -18.51 -34.63
C SER A 125 13.00 -19.19 -33.27
N LEU A 126 13.95 -20.02 -32.85
CA LEU A 126 13.95 -20.67 -31.53
C LEU A 126 14.07 -19.64 -30.40
N PHE A 127 14.94 -18.66 -30.55
CA PHE A 127 15.08 -17.57 -29.59
C PHE A 127 13.82 -16.72 -29.46
N ALA A 128 13.19 -16.37 -30.57
CA ALA A 128 11.91 -15.66 -30.57
C ALA A 128 10.81 -16.46 -29.88
N SER A 129 10.76 -17.78 -30.09
CA SER A 129 9.83 -18.67 -29.41
C SER A 129 10.07 -18.74 -27.91
N ASP A 130 11.32 -18.78 -27.47
CA ASP A 130 11.69 -18.80 -26.06
C ASP A 130 11.33 -17.47 -25.36
N LEU A 131 11.56 -16.34 -26.03
CA LEU A 131 11.12 -15.02 -25.54
C LEU A 131 9.60 -14.95 -25.41
N PHE A 132 8.85 -15.44 -26.38
CA PHE A 132 7.39 -15.49 -26.32
C PHE A 132 6.90 -16.28 -25.11
N LYS A 133 7.46 -17.47 -24.88
CA LYS A 133 7.12 -18.30 -23.71
C LYS A 133 7.46 -17.62 -22.39
N MET A 134 8.54 -16.85 -22.33
CA MET A 134 8.92 -16.09 -21.15
C MET A 134 7.85 -15.02 -20.82
N TYR A 135 7.40 -14.25 -21.82
CA TYR A 135 6.38 -13.22 -21.64
C TYR A 135 4.98 -13.80 -21.40
N GLU A 136 4.67 -14.98 -21.92
CA GLU A 136 3.40 -15.68 -21.65
C GLU A 136 3.24 -16.07 -20.18
N LYS A 137 4.33 -16.28 -19.47
CA LYS A 137 4.35 -16.67 -18.05
C LYS A 137 4.32 -15.48 -17.07
N VAL A 138 4.48 -14.28 -17.54
CA VAL A 138 4.40 -13.06 -16.75
C VAL A 138 2.96 -12.56 -16.68
#